data_dfd1b1079bd0064740170fb41a825fb1
#
_entry.id   dfd1b1079bd0064740170fb41a825fb1
#
_cell.length_a   1.000
_cell.length_b   1.000
_cell.length_c   1.000
_cell.angle_alpha   90.00
_cell.angle_beta   90.00
_cell.angle_gamma   90.00
#
_symmetry.space_group_name_H-M   'P 1'
#
loop_
_entity.id
_entity.type
_entity.pdbx_description
1 polymer ?
#
loop_
_entity_poly.entity_id
_entity_poly.type
_entity_poly.pdbx_seq_one_letter_code
_entity_poly.pdbx_strand_id
1 'polypeptide(L)'
;MANTTFNGPVRSENGFIGATKNTTTGVFTNYFEITNTGLYVGTKLQGQDIVATAKVNATAGTNEVTFAQPARSIITSIQLVCTSAPTVASGDIGFKVGTATGGAQLVAADTDGLLDGGTTIAEGAHYTFTLLDTTVGASPGLSPRVNTSINSTRDIFLQITNTTTASDQGLFTWIVAYKIYG
;
A
#
# COMPACT_ATOMS: atom_id res chain seq x y z
N MET A 1 4.20 -42.89 -16.03
CA MET A 1 4.42 -41.54 -16.62
C MET A 1 5.91 -41.26 -16.59
N ALA A 2 6.51 -40.91 -17.72
CA ALA A 2 7.93 -40.56 -17.76
C ALA A 2 8.13 -39.15 -17.15
N ASN A 3 9.05 -39.05 -16.19
CA ASN A 3 9.49 -37.77 -15.70
C ASN A 3 10.46 -37.16 -16.71
N THR A 4 10.18 -35.94 -17.16
CA THR A 4 11.12 -35.19 -17.99
C THR A 4 12.07 -34.42 -17.06
N THR A 5 13.37 -34.68 -17.17
CA THR A 5 14.41 -33.98 -16.42
C THR A 5 15.10 -33.00 -17.35
N PHE A 6 15.17 -31.73 -16.93
CA PHE A 6 15.90 -30.69 -17.65
C PHE A 6 17.27 -30.49 -17.00
N ASN A 7 18.35 -30.61 -17.77
CA ASN A 7 19.72 -30.46 -17.30
C ASN A 7 20.29 -29.01 -17.54
N GLY A 8 19.42 -28.03 -17.72
CA GLY A 8 19.81 -26.64 -17.97
C GLY A 8 18.71 -25.67 -17.61
N PRO A 9 18.97 -24.34 -17.72
CA PRO A 9 17.96 -23.34 -17.43
C PRO A 9 16.80 -23.46 -18.41
N VAL A 10 15.57 -23.49 -17.86
CA VAL A 10 14.34 -23.47 -18.65
C VAL A 10 13.86 -22.03 -18.73
N ARG A 11 13.64 -21.52 -19.94
CA ARG A 11 13.07 -20.20 -20.19
C ARG A 11 11.65 -20.34 -20.68
N SER A 12 10.75 -19.52 -20.15
CA SER A 12 9.37 -19.41 -20.62
C SER A 12 8.98 -17.94 -20.70
N GLU A 13 8.47 -17.52 -21.84
CA GLU A 13 8.00 -16.13 -22.02
C GLU A 13 6.68 -15.86 -21.30
N ASN A 14 5.89 -16.92 -21.04
CA ASN A 14 4.58 -16.81 -20.41
C ASN A 14 4.53 -17.37 -18.98
N GLY A 15 5.71 -17.64 -18.38
CA GLY A 15 5.80 -18.19 -17.03
C GLY A 15 5.66 -19.72 -16.97
N PHE A 16 5.49 -20.23 -15.76
CA PHE A 16 5.35 -21.66 -15.46
C PHE A 16 4.14 -21.90 -14.58
N ILE A 17 3.39 -22.96 -14.87
CA ILE A 17 2.24 -23.37 -14.09
C ILE A 17 2.47 -24.80 -13.61
N GLY A 18 2.42 -25.01 -12.28
CA GLY A 18 2.34 -26.32 -11.68
C GLY A 18 0.89 -26.69 -11.44
N ALA A 19 0.38 -27.67 -12.15
CA ALA A 19 -1.01 -28.06 -12.09
C ALA A 19 -1.17 -29.58 -12.01
N THR A 20 -2.26 -30.05 -11.40
CA THR A 20 -2.72 -31.42 -11.47
C THR A 20 -3.96 -31.50 -12.34
N LYS A 21 -3.98 -32.48 -13.22
CA LYS A 21 -5.17 -32.80 -14.02
C LYS A 21 -6.04 -33.80 -13.27
N ASN A 22 -7.29 -33.47 -13.07
CA ASN A 22 -8.29 -34.43 -12.63
C ASN A 22 -8.51 -35.46 -13.77
N THR A 23 -8.22 -36.70 -13.52
CA THR A 23 -8.29 -37.75 -14.54
C THR A 23 -9.70 -38.07 -14.98
N THR A 24 -10.70 -37.78 -14.15
CA THR A 24 -12.11 -38.08 -14.43
C THR A 24 -12.77 -36.91 -15.20
N THR A 25 -12.50 -35.65 -14.79
CA THR A 25 -13.16 -34.51 -15.39
C THR A 25 -12.30 -33.80 -16.47
N GLY A 26 -11.01 -34.10 -16.52
CA GLY A 26 -10.04 -33.44 -17.38
C GLY A 26 -9.66 -32.02 -16.92
N VAL A 27 -10.23 -31.51 -15.85
CA VAL A 27 -9.99 -30.14 -15.34
C VAL A 27 -8.62 -30.06 -14.68
N PHE A 28 -7.88 -28.98 -14.95
CA PHE A 28 -6.61 -28.68 -14.28
C PHE A 28 -6.84 -27.83 -13.04
N THR A 29 -6.12 -28.15 -11.96
CA THR A 29 -6.03 -27.34 -10.75
C THR A 29 -4.60 -26.83 -10.62
N ASN A 30 -4.41 -25.52 -10.69
CA ASN A 30 -3.09 -24.90 -10.52
C ASN A 30 -2.71 -24.89 -9.05
N TYR A 31 -1.51 -25.39 -8.73
CA TYR A 31 -0.93 -25.30 -7.39
C TYR A 31 -0.02 -24.11 -7.24
N PHE A 32 0.74 -23.81 -8.28
CA PHE A 32 1.56 -22.60 -8.34
C PHE A 32 1.64 -22.08 -9.78
N GLU A 33 1.91 -20.81 -9.89
CA GLU A 33 2.09 -20.11 -11.15
C GLU A 33 3.19 -19.06 -10.97
N ILE A 34 4.14 -19.02 -11.90
CA ILE A 34 5.15 -17.97 -11.99
C ILE A 34 4.82 -17.15 -13.22
N THR A 35 4.51 -15.87 -13.01
CA THR A 35 4.22 -14.91 -14.07
C THR A 35 5.24 -13.77 -14.05
N ASN A 36 5.10 -12.82 -14.97
CA ASN A 36 5.90 -11.58 -14.95
C ASN A 36 5.60 -10.68 -13.73
N THR A 37 4.52 -10.93 -12.99
CA THR A 37 4.12 -10.17 -11.79
C THR A 37 4.52 -10.86 -10.49
N GLY A 38 4.89 -12.14 -10.51
CA GLY A 38 5.37 -12.84 -9.34
C GLY A 38 5.02 -14.33 -9.28
N LEU A 39 5.29 -14.93 -8.12
CA LEU A 39 4.96 -16.31 -7.79
C LEU A 39 3.61 -16.37 -7.06
N TYR A 40 2.70 -17.14 -7.58
CA TYR A 40 1.40 -17.42 -6.97
C TYR A 40 1.34 -18.86 -6.46
N VAL A 41 0.71 -19.07 -5.31
CA VAL A 41 0.32 -20.38 -4.79
C VAL A 41 -1.19 -20.39 -4.62
N GLY A 42 -1.87 -21.19 -5.43
CA GLY A 42 -3.30 -21.04 -5.63
C GLY A 42 -3.62 -19.72 -6.33
N THR A 43 -4.46 -18.90 -5.72
CA THR A 43 -4.81 -17.56 -6.21
C THR A 43 -4.05 -16.42 -5.51
N LYS A 44 -3.04 -16.76 -4.68
CA LYS A 44 -2.35 -15.79 -3.82
C LYS A 44 -0.92 -15.55 -4.27
N LEU A 45 -0.56 -14.28 -4.41
CA LEU A 45 0.83 -13.86 -4.57
C LEU A 45 1.62 -14.20 -3.30
N GLN A 46 2.76 -14.88 -3.47
CA GLN A 46 3.59 -15.34 -2.36
C GLN A 46 4.84 -14.48 -2.19
N GLY A 47 5.20 -14.26 -0.92
CA GLY A 47 6.52 -13.76 -0.54
C GLY A 47 6.78 -12.28 -0.73
N GLN A 48 5.82 -11.49 -1.19
CA GLN A 48 5.97 -10.04 -1.36
C GLN A 48 4.82 -9.29 -0.70
N ASP A 49 5.13 -8.14 -0.12
CA ASP A 49 4.12 -7.14 0.19
C ASP A 49 3.62 -6.56 -1.14
N ILE A 50 2.31 -6.53 -1.31
CA ILE A 50 1.71 -5.87 -2.46
C ILE A 50 1.79 -4.37 -2.19
N VAL A 51 2.36 -3.62 -3.12
CA VAL A 51 2.55 -2.18 -2.99
C VAL A 51 1.60 -1.47 -3.94
N ALA A 52 0.84 -0.54 -3.41
CA ALA A 52 0.02 0.38 -4.18
C ALA A 52 0.53 1.81 -3.96
N THR A 53 0.54 2.61 -5.01
CA THR A 53 1.00 4.00 -4.95
C THR A 53 -0.12 4.96 -5.29
N ALA A 54 -0.18 6.08 -4.56
CA ALA A 54 -1.08 7.18 -4.85
C ALA A 54 -0.29 8.49 -4.79
N LYS A 55 -0.44 9.32 -5.81
CA LYS A 55 0.22 10.64 -5.89
C LYS A 55 -0.70 11.72 -5.39
N VAL A 56 -0.16 12.67 -4.68
CA VAL A 56 -0.88 13.86 -4.22
C VAL A 56 -0.03 15.11 -4.41
N ASN A 57 -0.63 16.16 -4.98
CA ASN A 57 -0.06 17.49 -4.95
C ASN A 57 -0.37 18.10 -3.60
N ALA A 58 0.62 18.59 -2.91
CA ALA A 58 0.42 19.28 -1.64
C ALA A 58 0.00 20.73 -1.89
N THR A 59 -1.15 20.97 -2.53
CA THR A 59 -1.72 22.29 -2.67
C THR A 59 -2.22 22.83 -1.33
N ALA A 60 -2.35 24.15 -1.19
CA ALA A 60 -2.85 24.74 0.07
C ALA A 60 -4.18 24.10 0.50
N GLY A 61 -4.30 23.81 1.78
CA GLY A 61 -5.43 23.14 2.37
C GLY A 61 -5.23 21.62 2.54
N THR A 62 -6.32 20.88 2.57
CA THR A 62 -6.30 19.42 2.73
C THR A 62 -6.38 18.74 1.38
N ASN A 63 -5.38 17.92 1.09
CA ASN A 63 -5.29 17.11 -0.11
C ASN A 63 -5.44 15.63 0.29
N GLU A 64 -6.38 14.94 -0.31
CA GLU A 64 -6.70 13.56 0.02
C GLU A 64 -6.68 12.70 -1.23
N VAL A 65 -6.07 11.54 -1.12
CA VAL A 65 -6.17 10.45 -2.10
C VAL A 65 -6.66 9.19 -1.41
N THR A 66 -7.34 8.36 -2.17
CA THR A 66 -7.94 7.13 -1.63
C THR A 66 -7.20 5.91 -2.16
N PHE A 67 -6.90 5.00 -1.27
CA PHE A 67 -6.41 3.66 -1.58
C PHE A 67 -7.48 2.63 -1.24
N ALA A 68 -7.88 1.82 -2.22
CA ALA A 68 -8.84 0.75 -2.02
C ALA A 68 -8.13 -0.50 -1.44
N GLN A 69 -8.17 -0.66 -0.11
CA GLN A 69 -7.63 -1.82 0.57
C GLN A 69 -8.42 -3.07 0.20
N PRO A 70 -7.79 -4.11 -0.36
CA PRO A 70 -8.49 -5.33 -0.74
C PRO A 70 -9.19 -6.03 0.42
N ALA A 71 -10.21 -6.81 0.08
CA ALA A 71 -10.83 -7.74 1.02
C ALA A 71 -9.78 -8.69 1.63
N ARG A 72 -9.99 -9.12 2.87
CA ARG A 72 -9.09 -10.04 3.59
C ARG A 72 -7.62 -9.64 3.53
N SER A 73 -7.33 -8.37 3.77
CA SER A 73 -5.97 -7.87 3.76
C SER A 73 -5.60 -7.14 5.05
N ILE A 74 -4.31 -7.08 5.31
CA ILE A 74 -3.72 -6.32 6.40
C ILE A 74 -2.68 -5.35 5.83
N ILE A 75 -2.78 -4.07 6.19
CA ILE A 75 -1.76 -3.08 5.86
C ILE A 75 -0.53 -3.35 6.73
N THR A 76 0.63 -3.51 6.11
CA THR A 76 1.90 -3.81 6.76
C THR A 76 2.78 -2.60 6.93
N SER A 77 2.73 -1.65 5.99
CA SER A 77 3.42 -0.36 6.13
C SER A 77 2.73 0.73 5.33
N ILE A 78 2.92 1.97 5.77
CA ILE A 78 2.56 3.18 5.03
C ILE A 78 3.79 4.08 5.02
N GLN A 79 4.12 4.57 3.83
CA GLN A 79 5.28 5.42 3.61
C GLN A 79 4.89 6.59 2.71
N LEU A 80 5.64 7.67 2.80
CA LEU A 80 5.49 8.85 1.95
C LEU A 80 6.86 9.23 1.40
N VAL A 81 6.91 9.49 0.11
CA VAL A 81 8.12 9.96 -0.58
C VAL A 81 7.84 11.30 -1.23
N CYS A 82 8.68 12.29 -0.95
CA CYS A 82 8.67 13.55 -1.67
C CYS A 82 9.27 13.35 -3.07
N THR A 83 8.45 13.48 -4.11
CA THR A 83 8.88 13.28 -5.51
C THR A 83 9.13 14.60 -6.25
N SER A 84 8.73 15.72 -5.67
CA SER A 84 9.12 17.07 -6.09
C SER A 84 9.13 17.95 -4.84
N ALA A 85 10.25 18.59 -4.58
CA ALA A 85 10.43 19.40 -3.38
C ALA A 85 9.49 20.61 -3.40
N PRO A 86 8.79 20.92 -2.28
CA PRO A 86 8.02 22.15 -2.18
C PRO A 86 8.95 23.36 -2.05
N THR A 87 8.56 24.47 -2.66
CA THR A 87 9.21 25.76 -2.43
C THR A 87 8.47 26.48 -1.32
N VAL A 88 8.89 26.32 -0.08
CA VAL A 88 8.19 26.83 1.09
C VAL A 88 8.88 28.05 1.67
N ALA A 89 8.16 29.16 1.76
CA ALA A 89 8.62 30.35 2.43
C ALA A 89 8.20 30.38 3.92
N SER A 90 7.05 29.80 4.25
CA SER A 90 6.51 29.72 5.62
C SER A 90 5.30 28.79 5.65
N GLY A 91 4.98 28.27 6.83
CA GLY A 91 3.85 27.37 7.08
C GLY A 91 4.28 25.90 7.19
N ASP A 92 3.31 25.03 7.38
CA ASP A 92 3.51 23.64 7.76
C ASP A 92 2.94 22.68 6.73
N ILE A 93 3.51 21.50 6.63
CA ILE A 93 2.95 20.38 5.88
C ILE A 93 2.81 19.21 6.85
N GLY A 94 1.57 18.82 7.09
CA GLY A 94 1.22 17.70 7.95
C GLY A 94 0.61 16.55 7.19
N PHE A 95 0.32 15.48 7.91
CA PHE A 95 -0.26 14.25 7.36
C PHE A 95 -1.22 13.58 8.33
N LYS A 96 -2.06 12.72 7.80
CA LYS A 96 -2.82 11.71 8.55
C LYS A 96 -3.34 10.62 7.62
N VAL A 97 -3.62 9.45 8.17
CA VAL A 97 -4.21 8.34 7.43
C VAL A 97 -5.31 7.68 8.23
N GLY A 98 -6.44 7.47 7.59
CA GLY A 98 -7.60 6.90 8.24
C GLY A 98 -8.44 5.98 7.37
N THR A 99 -9.47 5.41 7.98
CA THR A 99 -10.48 4.56 7.32
C THR A 99 -11.77 5.31 7.00
N ALA A 100 -11.76 6.63 7.17
CA ALA A 100 -12.83 7.55 6.81
C ALA A 100 -12.20 8.87 6.39
N THR A 101 -12.90 9.66 5.58
CA THR A 101 -12.49 11.02 5.21
C THR A 101 -12.15 11.82 6.47
N GLY A 102 -10.99 12.45 6.47
CA GLY A 102 -10.51 13.23 7.62
C GLY A 102 -10.08 12.40 8.83
N GLY A 103 -10.11 11.08 8.75
CA GLY A 103 -9.73 10.19 9.84
C GLY A 103 -8.22 10.05 10.04
N ALA A 104 -7.83 9.59 11.24
CA ALA A 104 -6.43 9.35 11.65
C ALA A 104 -6.28 8.00 12.36
N GLN A 105 -7.09 7.00 11.96
CA GLN A 105 -7.15 5.71 12.65
C GLN A 105 -5.92 4.81 12.36
N LEU A 106 -5.22 5.05 11.25
CA LEU A 106 -4.05 4.27 10.84
C LEU A 106 -2.74 4.98 11.13
N VAL A 107 -2.68 6.29 10.87
CA VAL A 107 -1.56 7.15 11.22
C VAL A 107 -2.13 8.36 11.92
N ALA A 108 -1.60 8.65 13.10
CA ALA A 108 -2.03 9.83 13.88
C ALA A 108 -1.82 11.11 13.05
N ALA A 109 -2.72 12.06 13.25
CA ALA A 109 -2.57 13.37 12.64
C ALA A 109 -1.34 14.08 13.22
N ASP A 110 -0.55 14.63 12.32
CA ASP A 110 0.58 15.49 12.65
C ASP A 110 0.51 16.68 11.70
N THR A 111 0.37 17.88 12.23
CA THR A 111 0.11 19.11 11.46
C THR A 111 1.37 19.72 10.86
N ASP A 112 2.52 19.38 11.41
CA ASP A 112 3.84 19.91 11.09
C ASP A 112 4.88 18.82 10.84
N GLY A 113 4.46 17.55 10.87
CA GLY A 113 5.34 16.41 10.86
C GLY A 113 6.17 16.18 9.60
N LEU A 114 5.84 16.83 8.49
CA LEU A 114 6.66 16.80 7.26
C LEU A 114 7.46 18.09 7.11
N LEU A 115 6.89 19.23 7.48
CA LEU A 115 7.50 20.54 7.41
C LEU A 115 6.99 21.39 8.56
N ASP A 116 7.90 21.89 9.37
CA ASP A 116 7.68 22.84 10.43
C ASP A 116 8.40 24.15 10.07
N GLY A 117 7.64 25.21 9.92
CA GLY A 117 8.01 26.61 9.76
C GLY A 117 9.40 26.96 9.24
N GLY A 118 9.69 26.71 7.96
CA GLY A 118 10.95 27.13 7.33
C GLY A 118 12.01 26.03 7.12
N THR A 119 11.71 24.79 7.46
CA THR A 119 12.49 23.63 7.00
C THR A 119 12.21 23.34 5.54
N THR A 120 13.18 22.76 4.82
CA THR A 120 12.98 22.35 3.43
C THR A 120 12.83 20.84 3.36
N ILE A 121 11.82 20.36 2.63
CA ILE A 121 11.71 18.96 2.25
C ILE A 121 12.47 18.78 0.95
N ALA A 122 13.50 17.94 0.95
CA ALA A 122 14.24 17.63 -0.27
C ALA A 122 13.46 16.60 -1.13
N GLU A 123 13.64 16.68 -2.44
CA GLU A 123 13.25 15.59 -3.33
C GLU A 123 13.95 14.29 -2.90
N GLY A 124 13.20 13.19 -2.85
CA GLY A 124 13.66 11.91 -2.33
C GLY A 124 13.55 11.75 -0.82
N ALA A 125 13.14 12.79 -0.07
CA ALA A 125 12.84 12.63 1.36
C ALA A 125 11.79 11.54 1.55
N HIS A 126 12.06 10.63 2.49
CA HIS A 126 11.27 9.43 2.72
C HIS A 126 10.84 9.34 4.19
N TYR A 127 9.56 9.12 4.39
CA TYR A 127 8.93 9.00 5.71
C TYR A 127 8.28 7.62 5.84
N THR A 128 8.57 6.93 6.93
CA THR A 128 7.90 5.68 7.30
C THR A 128 7.08 5.93 8.54
N PHE A 129 5.77 5.68 8.48
CA PHE A 129 4.86 5.98 9.57
C PHE A 129 4.67 4.80 10.50
N THR A 130 4.58 5.10 11.80
CA THR A 130 4.14 4.13 12.80
C THR A 130 2.64 3.92 12.66
N LEU A 131 2.24 2.69 12.35
CA LEU A 131 0.84 2.34 12.22
C LEU A 131 0.20 2.14 13.58
N LEU A 132 -0.96 2.75 13.76
CA LEU A 132 -1.79 2.52 14.94
C LEU A 132 -2.42 1.13 14.85
N ASP A 133 -2.25 0.34 15.88
CA ASP A 133 -2.74 -1.04 15.94
C ASP A 133 -3.83 -1.23 17.02
N THR A 134 -4.07 -0.19 17.80
CA THR A 134 -5.03 -0.25 18.89
C THR A 134 -6.37 0.34 18.46
N THR A 135 -7.41 -0.47 18.48
CA THR A 135 -8.73 0.04 18.75
C THR A 135 -8.75 0.51 20.20
N VAL A 136 -8.72 1.80 20.38
CA VAL A 136 -8.93 2.40 21.69
C VAL A 136 -10.38 2.14 22.08
N GLY A 137 -10.62 1.26 23.04
CA GLY A 137 -11.94 1.01 23.62
C GLY A 137 -12.36 -0.46 23.58
N ALA A 138 -12.52 -1.00 24.75
CA ALA A 138 -13.28 -2.17 25.22
C ALA A 138 -13.80 -3.18 24.17
N SER A 139 -13.07 -4.15 23.95
CA SER A 139 -13.21 -5.48 23.32
C SER A 139 -11.95 -5.73 22.49
N PRO A 140 -11.52 -6.96 22.27
CA PRO A 140 -10.46 -7.21 21.31
C PRO A 140 -10.97 -6.79 19.94
N GLY A 141 -10.92 -5.48 19.71
CA GLY A 141 -11.36 -4.83 18.48
C GLY A 141 -10.41 -5.21 17.35
N LEU A 142 -10.94 -5.29 16.17
CA LEU A 142 -10.16 -5.51 14.97
C LEU A 142 -9.21 -4.32 14.80
N SER A 143 -7.92 -4.62 14.62
CA SER A 143 -6.94 -3.60 14.25
C SER A 143 -7.45 -2.77 13.06
N PRO A 144 -7.34 -1.45 13.07
CA PRO A 144 -7.73 -0.60 11.95
C PRO A 144 -6.98 -0.94 10.66
N ARG A 145 -5.87 -1.66 10.76
CA ARG A 145 -5.08 -2.13 9.61
C ARG A 145 -5.73 -3.27 8.84
N VAL A 146 -6.69 -3.98 9.45
CA VAL A 146 -7.26 -5.21 8.89
C VAL A 146 -8.58 -4.92 8.19
N ASN A 147 -8.69 -5.30 6.92
CA ASN A 147 -9.97 -5.39 6.23
C ASN A 147 -10.51 -6.82 6.34
N THR A 148 -11.49 -7.03 7.20
CA THR A 148 -12.09 -8.35 7.45
C THR A 148 -13.19 -8.72 6.46
N SER A 149 -13.62 -7.79 5.62
CA SER A 149 -14.59 -8.10 4.58
C SER A 149 -14.08 -9.24 3.70
N ILE A 150 -14.96 -10.18 3.38
CA ILE A 150 -14.60 -11.31 2.52
C ILE A 150 -14.75 -10.98 1.03
N ASN A 151 -15.53 -9.96 0.69
CA ASN A 151 -15.91 -9.66 -0.69
C ASN A 151 -15.79 -8.17 -1.06
N SER A 152 -15.45 -7.29 -0.12
CA SER A 152 -15.48 -5.85 -0.36
C SER A 152 -14.14 -5.20 -0.05
N THR A 153 -13.72 -4.30 -0.89
CA THR A 153 -12.64 -3.35 -0.58
C THR A 153 -13.10 -2.38 0.50
N ARG A 154 -12.12 -1.75 1.17
CA ARG A 154 -12.33 -0.65 2.10
C ARG A 154 -11.44 0.51 1.69
N ASP A 155 -12.00 1.72 1.68
CA ASP A 155 -11.24 2.90 1.36
C ASP A 155 -10.34 3.30 2.53
N ILE A 156 -9.09 3.61 2.21
CA ILE A 156 -8.10 4.22 3.09
C ILE A 156 -7.82 5.62 2.57
N PHE A 157 -8.00 6.59 3.41
CA PHE A 157 -7.86 8.01 3.11
C PHE A 157 -6.49 8.50 3.55
N LEU A 158 -5.69 8.87 2.57
CA LEU A 158 -4.31 9.32 2.72
C LEU A 158 -4.31 10.84 2.53
N GLN A 159 -4.05 11.59 3.60
CA GLN A 159 -4.17 13.05 3.58
C GLN A 159 -2.84 13.73 3.83
N ILE A 160 -2.62 14.82 3.08
CA ILE A 160 -1.62 15.86 3.36
C ILE A 160 -2.35 17.16 3.59
N THR A 161 -2.04 17.83 4.69
CA THR A 161 -2.54 19.17 4.99
C THR A 161 -1.40 20.16 4.81
N ASN A 162 -1.61 21.17 4.00
CA ASN A 162 -0.62 22.19 3.69
C ASN A 162 -1.17 23.56 4.05
N THR A 163 -0.52 24.22 5.00
CA THR A 163 -0.82 25.60 5.40
C THR A 163 0.12 26.62 4.78
N THR A 164 1.04 26.17 3.91
CA THR A 164 2.02 27.04 3.28
C THR A 164 1.39 27.99 2.26
N THR A 165 1.98 29.15 2.08
CA THR A 165 1.58 30.14 1.08
C THR A 165 2.41 30.05 -0.21
N ALA A 166 3.21 28.99 -0.37
CA ALA A 166 4.12 28.82 -1.48
C ALA A 166 3.41 28.60 -2.83
N SER A 167 4.05 29.06 -3.89
CA SER A 167 3.57 28.87 -5.27
C SER A 167 3.81 27.47 -5.81
N ASP A 168 4.82 26.78 -5.29
CA ASP A 168 5.12 25.36 -5.60
C ASP A 168 5.09 24.58 -4.29
N GLN A 169 4.11 23.69 -4.18
CA GLN A 169 3.75 23.02 -2.93
C GLN A 169 4.22 21.57 -2.89
N GLY A 170 4.98 21.16 -3.90
CA GLY A 170 5.57 19.84 -3.97
C GLY A 170 4.62 18.74 -4.43
N LEU A 171 5.21 17.61 -4.72
CA LEU A 171 4.51 16.39 -5.10
C LEU A 171 4.98 15.25 -4.20
N PHE A 172 4.02 14.52 -3.63
CA PHE A 172 4.28 13.39 -2.75
C PHE A 172 3.67 12.12 -3.32
N THR A 173 4.32 11.00 -3.06
CA THR A 173 3.83 9.67 -3.41
C THR A 173 3.66 8.85 -2.15
N TRP A 174 2.43 8.44 -1.88
CA TRP A 174 2.11 7.47 -0.85
C TRP A 174 2.43 6.06 -1.34
N ILE A 175 3.04 5.26 -0.48
CA ILE A 175 3.32 3.85 -0.70
C ILE A 175 2.63 3.07 0.41
N VAL A 176 1.67 2.22 0.05
CA VAL A 176 0.93 1.37 0.99
C VAL A 176 1.27 -0.08 0.67
N ALA A 177 1.92 -0.76 1.61
CA ALA A 177 2.18 -2.18 1.53
C ALA A 177 1.12 -2.95 2.32
N TYR A 178 0.65 -4.06 1.77
CA TYR A 178 -0.35 -4.91 2.40
C TYR A 178 -0.18 -6.38 2.02
N LYS A 179 -0.70 -7.27 2.87
CA LYS A 179 -0.77 -8.71 2.64
C LYS A 179 -2.21 -9.16 2.59
N ILE A 180 -2.53 -10.04 1.67
CA ILE A 180 -3.82 -10.73 1.63
C ILE A 180 -3.71 -11.99 2.49
N TYR A 181 -4.73 -12.23 3.32
CA TYR A 181 -4.84 -13.42 4.16
C TYR A 181 -6.17 -14.13 3.90
N GLY A 182 -6.20 -15.44 3.98
CA GLY A 182 -7.42 -16.24 3.83
C GLY A 182 -7.75 -16.71 2.42
#